data_d672504b5afc5a3aeb6787a98ed67a6a
#
_entry.id   d672504b5afc5a3aeb6787a98ed67a6a
#
_cell.length_a   1.000
_cell.length_b   1.000
_cell.length_c   1.000
_cell.angle_alpha   90.00
_cell.angle_beta   90.00
_cell.angle_gamma   90.00
#
_symmetry.space_group_name_H-M   'P 1'
#
loop_
_entity.id
_entity.type
_entity.pdbx_description
1 polymer ?
#
loop_
_entity_poly.entity_id
_entity_poly.type
_entity_poly.pdbx_seq_one_letter_code
_entity_poly.pdbx_strand_id
1 'polypeptide(L)'
;MKFSMIALSLVVGLSACDAYAGGHAFAPVTDANGILVDDNGMSLYTFDPDTASSSACNGGCARNWPPLAAPTDADEAGKFTTITRNDGTQQWAYDGQPLYLWVNDRNPGDTTGDGVGGTWHLARP
;
A
#
# COMPACT_ATOMS: atom_id res chain seq x y z
N MET A 1 -9.11 -60.75 -6.96
CA MET A 1 -8.65 -59.51 -7.59
C MET A 1 -9.03 -58.34 -6.74
N LYS A 2 -8.07 -57.72 -6.17
CA LYS A 2 -8.31 -56.56 -5.32
C LYS A 2 -7.95 -55.30 -6.10
N PHE A 3 -8.94 -54.51 -6.34
CA PHE A 3 -8.70 -53.18 -6.89
C PHE A 3 -8.46 -52.25 -5.72
N SER A 4 -7.23 -51.79 -5.61
CA SER A 4 -6.93 -50.67 -4.71
C SER A 4 -7.42 -49.42 -5.37
N MET A 5 -8.51 -48.91 -4.89
CA MET A 5 -8.87 -47.52 -5.20
C MET A 5 -7.97 -46.62 -4.39
N ILE A 6 -7.04 -46.03 -5.07
CA ILE A 6 -6.29 -44.92 -4.49
C ILE A 6 -7.22 -43.71 -4.54
N ALA A 7 -7.78 -43.39 -3.39
CA ALA A 7 -8.47 -42.14 -3.26
C ALA A 7 -7.43 -41.02 -3.31
N LEU A 8 -7.39 -40.37 -4.40
CA LEU A 8 -6.64 -39.14 -4.52
C LEU A 8 -7.41 -38.06 -3.78
N SER A 9 -7.08 -37.84 -2.54
CA SER A 9 -7.58 -36.69 -1.83
C SER A 9 -6.88 -35.47 -2.36
N LEU A 10 -7.58 -34.74 -3.21
CA LEU A 10 -7.15 -33.43 -3.64
C LEU A 10 -7.30 -32.47 -2.45
N VAL A 11 -6.23 -32.23 -1.77
CA VAL A 11 -6.20 -31.15 -0.80
C VAL A 11 -6.00 -29.87 -1.63
N VAL A 12 -7.09 -29.22 -1.94
CA VAL A 12 -7.04 -27.85 -2.41
C VAL A 12 -6.71 -27.02 -1.19
N GLY A 13 -5.44 -26.74 -1.01
CA GLY A 13 -5.02 -25.70 -0.10
C GLY A 13 -5.48 -24.36 -0.68
N LEU A 14 -6.68 -23.99 -0.37
CA LEU A 14 -7.04 -22.58 -0.46
C LEU A 14 -6.19 -21.88 0.56
N SER A 15 -5.14 -21.21 0.08
CA SER A 15 -4.68 -20.05 0.78
C SER A 15 -5.89 -19.15 0.89
N ALA A 16 -6.45 -19.07 2.07
CA ALA A 16 -7.43 -18.07 2.35
C ALA A 16 -6.88 -16.76 1.80
N CYS A 17 -7.65 -16.12 0.96
CA CYS A 17 -7.48 -14.70 0.76
C CYS A 17 -7.61 -14.11 2.14
N ASP A 18 -6.51 -13.90 2.75
CA ASP A 18 -6.49 -13.18 3.97
C ASP A 18 -7.07 -11.82 3.65
N ALA A 19 -8.28 -11.62 4.10
CA ALA A 19 -8.85 -10.31 4.15
C ALA A 19 -7.99 -9.55 5.14
N TYR A 20 -6.97 -8.92 4.64
CA TYR A 20 -6.11 -8.13 5.48
C TYR A 20 -6.83 -6.91 5.96
N ALA A 21 -7.15 -6.91 7.21
CA ALA A 21 -7.22 -5.66 7.89
C ALA A 21 -5.79 -5.15 7.98
N GLY A 22 -5.31 -4.49 6.97
CA GLY A 22 -4.18 -3.72 7.30
C GLY A 22 -2.93 -3.78 6.48
N GLY A 23 -2.96 -4.00 5.20
CA GLY A 23 -1.82 -3.57 4.45
C GLY A 23 -1.27 -4.54 3.43
N HIS A 24 -0.37 -4.05 2.63
CA HIS A 24 0.25 -4.77 1.54
C HIS A 24 1.58 -5.34 1.99
N ALA A 25 1.74 -6.68 1.93
CA ALA A 25 2.98 -7.37 2.30
C ALA A 25 4.16 -6.93 1.42
N PHE A 26 3.87 -6.56 0.18
CA PHE A 26 4.86 -6.17 -0.81
C PHE A 26 4.88 -4.66 -1.00
N ALA A 27 6.06 -4.14 -1.31
CA ALA A 27 6.23 -2.74 -1.65
C ALA A 27 5.45 -2.38 -2.93
N PRO A 28 5.03 -1.11 -3.05
CA PRO A 28 4.41 -0.60 -4.27
C PRO A 28 5.27 -0.78 -5.51
N VAL A 29 4.64 -0.75 -6.67
CA VAL A 29 5.31 -0.85 -7.95
C VAL A 29 5.13 0.45 -8.76
N THR A 30 5.96 0.62 -9.78
CA THR A 30 5.83 1.74 -10.72
C THR A 30 4.94 1.32 -11.87
N ASP A 31 3.96 2.15 -12.23
CA ASP A 31 3.13 1.93 -13.41
C ASP A 31 3.82 2.38 -14.70
N ALA A 32 3.13 2.20 -15.84
CA ALA A 32 3.65 2.56 -17.16
C ALA A 32 3.89 4.08 -17.33
N ASN A 33 3.33 4.93 -16.47
CA ASN A 33 3.49 6.38 -16.50
C ASN A 33 4.57 6.89 -15.54
N GLY A 34 5.28 6.00 -14.87
CA GLY A 34 6.32 6.35 -13.92
C GLY A 34 5.78 6.84 -12.58
N ILE A 35 4.60 6.39 -12.19
CA ILE A 35 3.95 6.71 -10.92
C ILE A 35 4.01 5.48 -10.02
N LEU A 36 4.29 5.66 -8.74
CA LEU A 36 4.13 4.59 -7.77
C LEU A 36 2.64 4.31 -7.56
N VAL A 37 2.28 3.05 -7.61
CA VAL A 37 0.91 2.57 -7.44
C VAL A 37 0.86 1.42 -6.44
N ASP A 38 -0.30 1.23 -5.83
CA ASP A 38 -0.54 0.07 -4.99
C ASP A 38 -0.82 -1.18 -5.85
N ASP A 39 -1.11 -2.31 -5.23
CA ASP A 39 -1.38 -3.57 -5.91
C ASP A 39 -2.70 -3.58 -6.71
N ASN A 40 -3.56 -2.59 -6.51
CA ASN A 40 -4.76 -2.37 -7.31
C ASN A 40 -4.54 -1.37 -8.45
N GLY A 41 -3.34 -0.85 -8.60
CA GLY A 41 -3.01 0.16 -9.62
C GLY A 41 -3.43 1.58 -9.24
N MET A 42 -3.81 1.83 -8.00
CA MET A 42 -4.19 3.15 -7.53
C MET A 42 -2.96 4.02 -7.29
N SER A 43 -3.02 5.26 -7.76
CA SER A 43 -1.93 6.24 -7.61
C SER A 43 -1.61 6.51 -6.16
N LEU A 44 -0.33 6.62 -5.86
CA LEU A 44 0.18 6.97 -4.55
C LEU A 44 0.68 8.41 -4.52
N TYR A 45 0.61 9.02 -3.34
CA TYR A 45 0.91 10.43 -3.13
C TYR A 45 1.86 10.62 -1.96
N THR A 46 2.58 11.73 -2.00
CA THR A 46 3.41 12.21 -0.90
C THR A 46 2.89 13.54 -0.37
N PHE A 47 3.22 13.85 0.87
CA PHE A 47 2.76 15.04 1.58
C PHE A 47 3.96 15.85 2.08
N ASP A 48 4.07 17.10 1.64
CA ASP A 48 5.26 17.94 1.91
C ASP A 48 5.63 18.09 3.40
N PRO A 49 4.67 18.22 4.35
CA PRO A 49 5.02 18.32 5.77
C PRO A 49 5.59 17.07 6.41
N ASP A 50 5.52 15.92 5.75
CA ASP A 50 6.01 14.66 6.31
C ASP A 50 7.55 14.64 6.42
N THR A 51 8.05 13.83 7.35
CA THR A 51 9.48 13.53 7.50
C THR A 51 9.76 12.08 7.14
N ALA A 52 11.04 11.71 7.09
CA ALA A 52 11.47 10.36 6.75
C ALA A 52 10.97 9.29 7.73
N SER A 53 10.60 9.67 8.95
CA SER A 53 10.22 8.76 10.03
C SER A 53 8.82 9.01 10.60
N SER A 54 8.12 10.05 10.14
CA SER A 54 6.82 10.37 10.70
C SER A 54 5.87 11.00 9.70
N SER A 55 4.59 10.68 9.85
CA SER A 55 3.49 11.26 9.10
C SER A 55 2.90 12.44 9.86
N ALA A 56 2.67 13.55 9.15
CA ALA A 56 1.95 14.71 9.66
C ALA A 56 0.45 14.67 9.32
N CYS A 57 0.00 13.64 8.59
CA CYS A 57 -1.37 13.48 8.15
C CYS A 57 -2.10 12.48 9.05
N ASN A 58 -2.86 12.98 10.02
CA ASN A 58 -3.58 12.18 11.01
C ASN A 58 -5.05 12.61 11.09
N GLY A 59 -5.89 11.81 11.73
CA GLY A 59 -7.29 12.15 11.95
C GLY A 59 -8.04 12.43 10.64
N GLY A 60 -8.62 13.63 10.52
CA GLY A 60 -9.38 14.04 9.33
C GLY A 60 -8.56 14.03 8.04
N CYS A 61 -7.30 14.40 8.13
CA CYS A 61 -6.38 14.30 6.98
C CYS A 61 -6.26 12.86 6.51
N ALA A 62 -6.04 11.90 7.40
CA ALA A 62 -5.89 10.50 7.05
C ALA A 62 -7.20 9.85 6.54
N ARG A 63 -8.35 10.44 6.83
CA ARG A 63 -9.62 9.99 6.25
C ARG A 63 -9.73 10.36 4.77
N ASN A 64 -9.22 11.50 4.38
CA ASN A 64 -9.19 11.94 2.98
C ASN A 64 -7.98 11.37 2.23
N TRP A 65 -6.88 11.21 2.92
CA TRP A 65 -5.63 10.67 2.40
C TRP A 65 -5.23 9.41 3.17
N PRO A 66 -5.87 8.28 2.89
CA PRO A 66 -5.55 7.04 3.59
C PRO A 66 -4.08 6.68 3.44
N PRO A 67 -3.35 6.44 4.52
CA PRO A 67 -1.98 5.98 4.43
C PRO A 67 -1.93 4.60 3.75
N LEU A 68 -0.91 4.37 2.95
CA LEU A 68 -0.66 3.05 2.39
C LEU A 68 -0.17 2.14 3.51
N ALA A 69 -1.07 1.31 4.01
CA ALA A 69 -0.80 0.47 5.16
C ALA A 69 0.22 -0.62 4.82
N ALA A 70 1.14 -0.86 5.73
CA ALA A 70 2.09 -1.95 5.66
C ALA A 70 1.87 -2.90 6.83
N PRO A 71 2.05 -4.22 6.65
CA PRO A 71 2.03 -5.15 7.78
C PRO A 71 3.26 -4.94 8.67
N THR A 72 3.20 -5.43 9.90
CA THR A 72 4.31 -5.30 10.86
C THR A 72 5.56 -6.07 10.44
N ASP A 73 5.39 -7.06 9.59
CA ASP A 73 6.45 -7.90 9.03
C ASP A 73 6.73 -7.60 7.56
N ALA A 74 6.45 -6.38 7.12
CA ALA A 74 6.67 -5.97 5.74
C ALA A 74 8.14 -6.14 5.34
N ASP A 75 8.35 -6.62 4.12
CA ASP A 75 9.67 -6.73 3.51
C ASP A 75 10.10 -5.37 2.96
N GLU A 76 10.96 -4.68 3.69
CA GLU A 76 11.62 -3.49 3.19
C GLU A 76 12.63 -3.85 2.11
N ALA A 77 12.65 -3.10 1.02
CA ALA A 77 13.55 -3.36 -0.08
C ALA A 77 13.94 -2.06 -0.80
N GLY A 78 15.23 -1.87 -1.02
CA GLY A 78 15.75 -0.70 -1.70
C GLY A 78 15.37 0.59 -0.97
N LYS A 79 14.66 1.48 -1.68
CA LYS A 79 14.17 2.74 -1.11
C LYS A 79 12.83 2.62 -0.40
N PHE A 80 12.21 1.42 -0.40
CA PHE A 80 10.96 1.17 0.31
C PHE A 80 11.23 0.81 1.76
N THR A 81 10.67 1.60 2.65
CA THR A 81 10.75 1.43 4.10
C THR A 81 9.36 1.51 4.71
N THR A 82 9.26 1.28 6.00
CA THR A 82 8.03 1.47 6.75
C THR A 82 8.24 2.47 7.88
N ILE A 83 7.19 3.20 8.20
CA ILE A 83 7.15 4.08 9.37
C ILE A 83 6.04 3.64 10.31
N THR A 84 6.18 3.96 11.59
CA THR A 84 5.12 3.78 12.60
C THR A 84 4.37 5.09 12.75
N ARG A 85 3.05 5.04 12.54
CA ARG A 85 2.17 6.18 12.70
C ARG A 85 1.84 6.42 14.18
N ASN A 86 1.26 7.58 14.48
CA ASN A 86 0.85 7.93 15.85
C ASN A 86 -0.16 6.95 16.47
N ASP A 87 -0.95 6.28 15.65
CA ASP A 87 -1.91 5.26 16.09
C ASP A 87 -1.30 3.85 16.25
N GLY A 88 0.00 3.70 16.03
CA GLY A 88 0.71 2.44 16.12
C GLY A 88 0.69 1.58 14.86
N THR A 89 -0.02 1.99 13.82
CA THR A 89 -0.03 1.27 12.55
C THR A 89 1.21 1.57 11.71
N GLN A 90 1.53 0.66 10.79
CA GLN A 90 2.66 0.82 9.88
C GLN A 90 2.21 1.38 8.54
N GLN A 91 3.03 2.23 7.95
CA GLN A 91 2.79 2.84 6.65
C GLN A 91 4.03 2.69 5.77
N TRP A 92 3.81 2.34 4.50
CA TRP A 92 4.88 2.34 3.51
C TRP A 92 5.39 3.76 3.24
N ALA A 93 6.70 3.85 3.04
CA ALA A 93 7.39 5.06 2.59
C ALA A 93 8.33 4.70 1.44
N TYR A 94 8.55 5.66 0.56
CA TYR A 94 9.52 5.56 -0.52
C TYR A 94 10.51 6.71 -0.43
N ASP A 95 11.80 6.40 -0.40
CA ASP A 95 12.90 7.39 -0.31
C ASP A 95 12.66 8.44 0.79
N GLY A 96 12.22 7.96 1.96
CA GLY A 96 11.93 8.82 3.10
C GLY A 96 10.61 9.61 3.00
N GLN A 97 9.73 9.28 2.07
CA GLN A 97 8.44 9.93 1.92
C GLN A 97 7.30 8.95 2.19
N PRO A 98 6.54 9.13 3.27
CA PRO A 98 5.36 8.34 3.53
C PRO A 98 4.36 8.40 2.38
N LEU A 99 3.72 7.28 2.07
CA LEU A 99 2.86 7.12 0.91
C LEU A 99 1.39 7.06 1.32
N TYR A 100 0.55 7.69 0.50
CA TYR A 100 -0.89 7.83 0.73
C TYR A 100 -1.70 7.51 -0.51
N LEU A 101 -2.95 7.14 -0.28
CA LEU A 101 -4.00 7.11 -1.29
C LEU A 101 -4.81 8.41 -1.23
N TRP A 102 -5.62 8.66 -2.25
CA TRP A 102 -6.56 9.79 -2.31
C TRP A 102 -7.98 9.28 -2.51
N VAL A 103 -8.90 9.63 -1.61
CA VAL A 103 -10.26 9.07 -1.63
C VAL A 103 -11.06 9.44 -2.87
N ASN A 104 -10.70 10.53 -3.55
CA ASN A 104 -11.38 10.94 -4.78
C ASN A 104 -10.85 10.24 -6.04
N ASP A 105 -9.76 9.51 -5.96
CA ASP A 105 -9.34 8.59 -7.01
C ASP A 105 -10.21 7.34 -6.93
N ARG A 106 -10.93 7.03 -8.00
CA ARG A 106 -11.93 5.95 -8.02
C ARG A 106 -11.50 4.77 -8.86
N ASN A 107 -10.62 5.02 -9.83
CA ASN A 107 -10.17 3.99 -10.77
C ASN A 107 -8.65 4.01 -10.89
N PRO A 108 -8.04 2.86 -11.19
CA PRO A 108 -6.63 2.82 -11.54
C PRO A 108 -6.31 3.82 -12.65
N GLY A 109 -5.23 4.57 -12.48
CA GLY A 109 -4.84 5.63 -13.40
C GLY A 109 -5.37 7.01 -13.06
N ASP A 110 -6.30 7.14 -12.13
CA ASP A 110 -6.74 8.45 -11.63
C ASP A 110 -5.57 9.14 -10.89
N THR A 111 -5.45 10.44 -11.09
CA THR A 111 -4.40 11.28 -10.48
C THR A 111 -4.97 12.59 -9.96
N THR A 112 -6.20 12.56 -9.46
CA THR A 112 -6.93 13.78 -9.07
C THR A 112 -6.37 14.44 -7.82
N GLY A 113 -5.51 13.75 -7.09
CA GLY A 113 -4.86 14.28 -5.87
C GLY A 113 -3.60 15.08 -6.11
N ASP A 114 -3.04 15.03 -7.32
CA ASP A 114 -1.79 15.73 -7.63
C ASP A 114 -1.97 17.25 -7.57
N GLY A 115 -1.19 17.89 -6.73
CA GLY A 115 -1.23 19.36 -6.55
C GLY A 115 -2.31 19.85 -5.59
N VAL A 116 -3.09 18.98 -4.97
CA VAL A 116 -4.11 19.42 -4.00
C VAL A 116 -3.48 20.22 -2.87
N GLY A 117 -4.02 21.40 -2.62
CA GLY A 117 -3.52 22.32 -1.59
C GLY A 117 -2.06 22.77 -1.78
N GLY A 118 -1.43 22.44 -2.89
CA GLY A 118 -0.02 22.74 -3.15
C GLY A 118 0.95 21.88 -2.34
N THR A 119 0.46 20.93 -1.52
CA THR A 119 1.28 20.13 -0.61
C THR A 119 1.23 18.63 -0.90
N TRP A 120 0.34 18.20 -1.78
CA TRP A 120 0.20 16.82 -2.19
C TRP A 120 0.72 16.60 -3.60
N HIS A 121 1.51 15.55 -3.79
CA HIS A 121 2.15 15.27 -5.07
C HIS A 121 2.06 13.78 -5.39
N LEU A 122 2.00 13.44 -6.69
CA LEU A 122 2.16 12.05 -7.12
C LEU A 122 3.52 11.52 -6.66
N ALA A 123 3.50 10.32 -6.10
CA ALA A 123 4.74 9.63 -5.73
C ALA A 123 5.40 9.08 -6.99
N ARG A 124 6.67 9.41 -7.19
CA ARG A 124 7.48 8.94 -8.32
C ARG A 124 8.79 8.35 -7.82
N PRO A 125 9.28 7.29 -8.48
CA PRO A 125 10.60 6.74 -8.16
C PRO A 125 11.74 7.69 -8.49
#